data_ab196b673331d461afd8f4f6ef05eb8e
#
_entry.id   ab196b673331d461afd8f4f6ef05eb8e
#
_cell.length_a   1.000
_cell.length_b   1.000
_cell.length_c   1.000
_cell.angle_alpha   90.00
_cell.angle_beta   90.00
_cell.angle_gamma   90.00
#
_symmetry.space_group_name_H-M   'P 1'
#
loop_
_entity.id
_entity.type
_entity.pdbx_description
1 polymer ?
#
loop_
_entity_poly.entity_id
_entity_poly.type
_entity_poly.pdbx_seq_one_letter_code
_entity_poly.pdbx_strand_id
1 'polypeptide(L)'
;MRSGCGSVGAAPLPVAGSAVYTRSIETRPGFAVSLVSPRRSVGEQPAAPALASEWLIDAARIRASLVRVRRAVDRHAAYLTRLDAVLGDGDHGDNLSTGFRAVEELLAELPGETLPGELLRAIGHRLVATVGGASGPLYGTAFIEAGFRAGETTELDPPAIGEMLVAAAEGLARRGRCTLGDKTILGTLLPAATSFSHAVADGATGAAAARTAIAAARAGMQATRPLVARRGLALRLGEHSAGHLDPGAVSCLVILIALAGHD
;
A
#
# COMPACT_ATOMS: atom_id res chain seq x y z
N MET A 1 13.04 32.53 64.09
CA MET A 1 14.43 32.07 63.93
C MET A 1 14.52 31.21 62.73
N ARG A 2 15.25 31.64 61.77
CA ARG A 2 15.80 31.16 60.49
C ARG A 2 15.38 29.81 59.99
N SER A 3 14.62 29.88 58.88
CA SER A 3 14.39 28.98 57.77
C SER A 3 15.67 28.48 57.09
N GLY A 4 15.78 27.19 56.90
CA GLY A 4 16.77 26.56 56.02
C GLY A 4 16.05 25.98 54.78
N CYS A 5 16.24 26.66 53.64
CA CYS A 5 15.75 26.18 52.34
C CYS A 5 16.82 25.26 51.74
N GLY A 6 16.55 23.97 51.65
CA GLY A 6 17.38 23.01 50.99
C GLY A 6 16.97 22.87 49.52
N SER A 7 17.85 23.30 48.59
CA SER A 7 17.71 23.13 47.17
C SER A 7 17.90 21.67 46.82
N VAL A 8 16.85 21.02 46.30
CA VAL A 8 16.92 19.70 45.73
C VAL A 8 17.34 19.85 44.25
N GLY A 9 18.59 19.48 43.98
CA GLY A 9 19.11 19.39 42.61
C GLY A 9 18.39 18.33 41.82
N ALA A 10 17.80 18.72 40.72
CA ALA A 10 17.21 17.80 39.74
C ALA A 10 18.32 17.03 39.01
N ALA A 11 18.34 15.72 39.18
CA ALA A 11 19.18 14.85 38.40
C ALA A 11 18.65 14.78 36.92
N PRO A 12 19.54 14.74 35.92
CA PRO A 12 19.10 14.62 34.55
C PRO A 12 18.48 13.23 34.31
N LEU A 13 17.32 13.24 33.64
CA LEU A 13 16.64 12.03 33.17
C LEU A 13 17.53 11.28 32.18
N PRO A 14 17.58 9.94 32.22
CA PRO A 14 18.34 9.16 31.24
C PRO A 14 17.72 9.31 29.86
N VAL A 15 18.56 9.64 28.87
CA VAL A 15 18.22 9.64 27.46
C VAL A 15 17.76 8.25 27.07
N ALA A 16 16.50 8.12 26.72
CA ALA A 16 15.90 6.84 26.31
C ALA A 16 16.67 6.27 25.13
N GLY A 17 17.29 5.12 25.34
CA GLY A 17 17.95 4.32 24.32
C GLY A 17 16.96 4.00 23.20
N SER A 18 17.43 4.20 21.98
CA SER A 18 16.69 3.98 20.74
C SER A 18 16.21 2.53 20.63
N ALA A 19 14.95 2.26 20.99
CA ALA A 19 14.32 0.97 20.78
C ALA A 19 14.12 0.71 19.26
N VAL A 20 14.67 -0.39 18.76
CA VAL A 20 14.40 -0.88 17.39
C VAL A 20 12.94 -1.34 17.36
N TYR A 21 12.09 -0.62 16.64
CA TYR A 21 10.70 -1.01 16.48
C TYR A 21 10.63 -2.02 15.33
N THR A 22 10.69 -3.31 15.66
CA THR A 22 10.37 -4.40 14.73
C THR A 22 8.86 -4.63 14.81
N ARG A 23 8.10 -4.16 13.82
CA ARG A 23 6.72 -4.59 13.66
C ARG A 23 6.72 -5.87 12.83
N SER A 24 6.36 -6.97 13.46
CA SER A 24 6.07 -8.22 12.77
C SER A 24 4.60 -8.24 12.39
N ILE A 25 4.31 -8.38 11.10
CA ILE A 25 2.96 -8.78 10.67
C ILE A 25 2.91 -10.29 10.88
N GLU A 26 1.94 -10.76 11.66
CA GLU A 26 1.76 -12.19 11.88
C GLU A 26 1.61 -12.92 10.54
N THR A 27 2.53 -13.87 10.31
CA THR A 27 2.52 -14.74 9.14
C THR A 27 2.29 -16.17 9.60
N ARG A 28 1.60 -16.95 8.77
CA ARG A 28 1.45 -18.38 9.03
C ARG A 28 2.74 -19.14 8.74
N PRO A 29 2.95 -20.33 9.35
CA PRO A 29 4.13 -21.15 9.08
C PRO A 29 4.31 -21.36 7.56
N GLY A 30 5.48 -21.02 7.05
CA GLY A 30 5.82 -21.10 5.63
C GLY A 30 5.88 -19.76 4.90
N PHE A 31 5.42 -18.65 5.52
CA PHE A 31 5.51 -17.31 4.96
C PHE A 31 6.18 -16.38 5.97
N ALA A 32 7.48 -16.30 5.98
CA ALA A 32 8.21 -15.33 6.79
C ALA A 32 8.59 -14.13 5.92
N VAL A 33 7.98 -12.99 6.17
CA VAL A 33 8.41 -11.69 5.62
C VAL A 33 8.77 -10.79 6.79
N SER A 34 10.04 -10.45 6.89
CA SER A 34 10.51 -9.50 7.90
C SER A 34 10.43 -8.08 7.33
N LEU A 35 9.54 -7.26 7.90
CA LEU A 35 9.48 -5.84 7.59
C LEU A 35 10.50 -5.10 8.48
N VAL A 36 11.67 -4.83 7.94
CA VAL A 36 12.66 -3.98 8.59
C VAL A 36 12.51 -2.58 8.02
N SER A 37 11.99 -1.64 8.81
CA SER A 37 12.08 -0.23 8.47
C SER A 37 13.51 0.25 8.73
N PRO A 38 14.26 0.70 7.73
CA PRO A 38 15.60 1.23 7.96
C PRO A 38 15.49 2.52 8.77
N ARG A 39 16.22 2.59 9.90
CA ARG A 39 16.36 3.83 10.66
C ARG A 39 17.23 4.80 9.89
N ARG A 40 16.76 6.03 9.71
CA ARG A 40 17.64 7.16 9.45
C ARG A 40 18.46 7.44 10.72
N SER A 41 19.72 7.05 10.73
CA SER A 41 20.70 7.64 11.65
C SER A 41 20.94 9.08 11.21
N VAL A 42 20.78 10.03 12.13
CA VAL A 42 21.22 11.43 11.93
C VAL A 42 22.75 11.42 12.02
N GLY A 43 23.40 11.23 10.91
CA GLY A 43 24.81 11.25 10.73
C GLY A 43 25.10 11.35 9.23
N GLU A 44 25.74 12.43 8.81
CA GLU A 44 26.28 12.79 7.50
C GLU A 44 25.78 11.94 6.31
N GLN A 45 24.80 12.49 5.59
CA GLN A 45 24.40 11.94 4.30
C GLN A 45 25.58 12.10 3.33
N PRO A 46 26.10 11.01 2.74
CA PRO A 46 26.88 11.16 1.52
C PRO A 46 25.93 11.80 0.48
N ALA A 47 26.41 12.80 -0.25
CA ALA A 47 25.69 13.46 -1.31
C ALA A 47 25.05 12.40 -2.21
N ALA A 48 23.71 12.39 -2.26
CA ALA A 48 22.96 11.46 -3.10
C ALA A 48 23.46 11.61 -4.55
N PRO A 49 23.77 10.51 -5.25
CA PRO A 49 24.19 10.59 -6.64
C PRO A 49 23.07 11.26 -7.45
N ALA A 50 23.44 12.05 -8.45
CA ALA A 50 22.57 12.86 -9.33
C ALA A 50 21.42 12.08 -10.03
N LEU A 51 21.36 10.76 -9.88
CA LEU A 51 20.32 9.87 -10.38
C LEU A 51 19.03 9.86 -9.52
N ALA A 52 19.06 10.46 -8.32
CA ALA A 52 17.88 10.51 -7.43
C ALA A 52 16.81 11.51 -7.90
N SER A 53 17.17 12.52 -8.73
CA SER A 53 16.25 13.57 -9.18
C SER A 53 15.29 13.12 -10.30
N GLU A 54 15.54 12.02 -10.98
CA GLU A 54 14.76 11.60 -12.15
C GLU A 54 13.44 10.88 -11.80
N TRP A 55 13.23 10.47 -10.54
CA TRP A 55 12.06 9.68 -10.14
C TRP A 55 11.33 10.27 -8.94
N LEU A 56 11.13 11.60 -8.96
CA LEU A 56 10.26 12.30 -8.01
C LEU A 56 8.81 12.22 -8.50
N ILE A 57 7.90 11.90 -7.59
CA ILE A 57 6.46 11.81 -7.85
C ILE A 57 5.75 12.96 -7.15
N ASP A 58 5.22 13.89 -7.93
CA ASP A 58 4.36 14.97 -7.48
C ASP A 58 2.87 14.64 -7.64
N ALA A 59 2.00 15.55 -7.24
CA ALA A 59 0.56 15.39 -7.39
C ALA A 59 0.11 15.25 -8.85
N ALA A 60 0.78 15.89 -9.80
CA ALA A 60 0.44 15.80 -11.22
C ALA A 60 0.71 14.39 -11.77
N ARG A 61 1.84 13.80 -11.38
CA ARG A 61 2.19 12.41 -11.72
C ARG A 61 1.23 11.41 -11.07
N ILE A 62 0.79 11.63 -9.83
CA ILE A 62 -0.24 10.80 -9.18
C ILE A 62 -1.55 10.88 -9.96
N ARG A 63 -2.02 12.08 -10.33
CA ARG A 63 -3.24 12.27 -11.13
C ARG A 63 -3.15 11.51 -12.46
N ALA A 64 -2.05 11.67 -13.19
CA ALA A 64 -1.82 10.97 -14.45
C ALA A 64 -1.81 9.43 -14.27
N SER A 65 -1.21 8.95 -13.18
CA SER A 65 -1.21 7.51 -12.85
C SER A 65 -2.61 6.99 -12.56
N LEU A 66 -3.46 7.75 -11.87
CA LEU A 66 -4.83 7.35 -11.56
C LEU A 66 -5.74 7.31 -12.80
N VAL A 67 -5.51 8.17 -13.79
CA VAL A 67 -6.18 8.04 -15.10
C VAL A 67 -5.81 6.73 -15.77
N ARG A 68 -4.54 6.29 -15.70
CA ARG A 68 -4.12 4.96 -16.20
C ARG A 68 -4.78 3.83 -15.40
N VAL A 69 -4.83 3.95 -14.06
CA VAL A 69 -5.51 2.97 -13.20
C VAL A 69 -6.96 2.81 -13.59
N ARG A 70 -7.71 3.91 -13.74
CA ARG A 70 -9.11 3.85 -14.16
C ARG A 70 -9.26 3.09 -15.48
N ARG A 71 -8.47 3.43 -16.50
CA ARG A 71 -8.50 2.75 -17.80
C ARG A 71 -8.13 1.28 -17.69
N ALA A 72 -7.15 0.92 -16.86
CA ALA A 72 -6.75 -0.45 -16.65
C ALA A 72 -7.85 -1.26 -15.94
N VAL A 73 -8.48 -0.68 -14.92
CA VAL A 73 -9.60 -1.31 -14.20
C VAL A 73 -10.77 -1.56 -15.16
N ASP A 74 -11.16 -0.56 -15.96
CA ASP A 74 -12.25 -0.71 -16.95
C ASP A 74 -11.96 -1.83 -17.96
N ARG A 75 -10.73 -1.90 -18.49
CA ARG A 75 -10.32 -2.98 -19.43
C ARG A 75 -10.41 -4.38 -18.80
N HIS A 76 -10.20 -4.47 -17.50
CA HIS A 76 -10.19 -5.75 -16.78
C HIS A 76 -11.49 -6.04 -16.01
N ALA A 77 -12.46 -5.11 -15.98
CA ALA A 77 -13.67 -5.22 -15.16
C ALA A 77 -14.40 -6.54 -15.39
N ALA A 78 -14.73 -6.88 -16.62
CA ALA A 78 -15.42 -8.14 -16.94
C ALA A 78 -14.62 -9.40 -16.54
N TYR A 79 -13.30 -9.35 -16.58
CA TYR A 79 -12.46 -10.47 -16.13
C TYR A 79 -12.49 -10.59 -14.61
N LEU A 80 -12.37 -9.47 -13.88
CA LEU A 80 -12.42 -9.43 -12.43
C LEU A 80 -13.78 -9.89 -11.89
N THR A 81 -14.88 -9.45 -12.53
CA THR A 81 -16.24 -9.90 -12.24
C THR A 81 -16.40 -11.41 -12.43
N ARG A 82 -15.85 -12.00 -13.52
CA ARG A 82 -15.87 -13.44 -13.71
C ARG A 82 -15.05 -14.22 -12.67
N LEU A 83 -13.90 -13.69 -12.24
CA LEU A 83 -13.12 -14.31 -11.16
C LEU A 83 -13.89 -14.31 -9.86
N ASP A 84 -14.55 -13.19 -9.59
CA ASP A 84 -15.33 -13.01 -8.37
C ASP A 84 -16.60 -13.85 -8.36
N ALA A 85 -17.26 -14.05 -9.48
CA ALA A 85 -18.43 -14.92 -9.59
C ALA A 85 -18.16 -16.37 -9.17
N VAL A 86 -16.89 -16.81 -9.17
CA VAL A 86 -16.49 -18.14 -8.68
C VAL A 86 -16.29 -18.16 -7.16
N LEU A 87 -15.82 -17.05 -6.57
CA LEU A 87 -15.39 -16.98 -5.19
C LEU A 87 -16.27 -16.07 -4.31
N GLY A 88 -17.06 -15.19 -4.93
CA GLY A 88 -17.87 -14.15 -4.28
C GLY A 88 -19.25 -14.01 -4.90
N ASP A 89 -19.66 -12.77 -5.09
CA ASP A 89 -20.97 -12.37 -5.61
C ASP A 89 -20.95 -11.87 -7.06
N GLY A 90 -19.77 -11.82 -7.67
CA GLY A 90 -19.60 -11.54 -9.09
C GLY A 90 -19.74 -10.06 -9.45
N ASP A 91 -19.41 -9.15 -8.54
CA ASP A 91 -19.53 -7.70 -8.74
C ASP A 91 -18.22 -6.91 -8.63
N HIS A 92 -17.11 -7.57 -8.29
CA HIS A 92 -15.83 -6.95 -7.95
C HIS A 92 -15.30 -6.00 -9.04
N GLY A 93 -15.36 -6.41 -10.31
CA GLY A 93 -14.88 -5.60 -11.43
C GLY A 93 -15.74 -4.35 -11.65
N ASP A 94 -17.06 -4.49 -11.57
CA ASP A 94 -18.01 -3.41 -11.78
C ASP A 94 -17.94 -2.38 -10.63
N ASN A 95 -17.81 -2.87 -9.40
CA ASN A 95 -17.63 -2.03 -8.22
C ASN A 95 -16.34 -1.21 -8.31
N LEU A 96 -15.22 -1.81 -8.71
CA LEU A 96 -13.96 -1.09 -8.90
C LEU A 96 -14.04 -0.08 -10.03
N SER A 97 -14.64 -0.44 -11.17
CA SER A 97 -14.86 0.49 -12.30
C SER A 97 -15.65 1.72 -11.87
N THR A 98 -16.75 1.51 -11.11
CA THR A 98 -17.55 2.59 -10.55
C THR A 98 -16.72 3.48 -9.62
N GLY A 99 -15.95 2.88 -8.72
CA GLY A 99 -15.12 3.63 -7.76
C GLY A 99 -14.02 4.45 -8.44
N PHE A 100 -13.29 3.88 -9.40
CA PHE A 100 -12.23 4.62 -10.08
C PHE A 100 -12.75 5.68 -11.08
N ARG A 101 -13.98 5.54 -11.58
CA ARG A 101 -14.68 6.63 -12.29
C ARG A 101 -14.98 7.80 -11.34
N ALA A 102 -15.50 7.52 -10.16
CA ALA A 102 -15.73 8.53 -9.14
C ALA A 102 -14.42 9.20 -8.66
N VAL A 103 -13.31 8.48 -8.66
CA VAL A 103 -11.97 9.07 -8.43
C VAL A 103 -11.60 10.03 -9.55
N GLU A 104 -11.80 9.68 -10.83
CA GLU A 104 -11.50 10.57 -11.96
C GLU A 104 -12.31 11.87 -11.87
N GLU A 105 -13.59 11.81 -11.50
CA GLU A 105 -14.43 12.97 -11.24
C GLU A 105 -13.87 13.83 -10.09
N LEU A 106 -13.49 13.22 -8.96
CA LEU A 106 -12.84 13.90 -7.84
C LEU A 106 -11.55 14.63 -8.27
N LEU A 107 -10.73 14.01 -9.13
CA LEU A 107 -9.49 14.63 -9.60
C LEU A 107 -9.73 15.89 -10.40
N ALA A 108 -10.88 16.02 -11.09
CA ALA A 108 -11.28 17.22 -11.82
C ALA A 108 -11.78 18.33 -10.87
N GLU A 109 -12.31 17.97 -9.70
CA GLU A 109 -12.83 18.92 -8.69
C GLU A 109 -11.72 19.50 -7.79
N LEU A 110 -10.65 18.73 -7.53
CA LEU A 110 -9.59 19.13 -6.60
C LEU A 110 -8.63 20.16 -7.23
N PRO A 111 -8.19 21.18 -6.46
CA PRO A 111 -7.19 22.14 -6.89
C PRO A 111 -5.91 21.48 -7.42
N GLY A 112 -5.25 22.10 -8.39
CA GLY A 112 -4.02 21.59 -8.99
C GLY A 112 -2.85 21.50 -8.00
N GLU A 113 -2.81 22.41 -7.04
CA GLU A 113 -1.81 22.52 -5.97
C GLU A 113 -2.04 21.58 -4.78
N THR A 114 -3.09 20.74 -4.81
CA THR A 114 -3.34 19.75 -3.75
C THR A 114 -2.10 18.86 -3.55
N LEU A 115 -1.62 18.78 -2.31
CA LEU A 115 -0.42 17.99 -1.97
C LEU A 115 -0.64 16.47 -2.22
N PRO A 116 0.43 15.72 -2.56
CA PRO A 116 0.36 14.28 -2.75
C PRO A 116 -0.36 13.52 -1.64
N GLY A 117 -0.04 13.82 -0.38
CA GLY A 117 -0.67 13.18 0.78
C GLY A 117 -2.15 13.47 0.91
N GLU A 118 -2.56 14.72 0.69
CA GLU A 118 -3.98 15.14 0.71
C GLU A 118 -4.76 14.48 -0.42
N LEU A 119 -4.18 14.49 -1.63
CA LEU A 119 -4.75 13.86 -2.81
C LEU A 119 -5.04 12.38 -2.57
N LEU A 120 -4.07 11.64 -2.03
CA LEU A 120 -4.23 10.21 -1.74
C LEU A 120 -5.30 9.96 -0.67
N ARG A 121 -5.38 10.79 0.38
CA ARG A 121 -6.44 10.67 1.39
C ARG A 121 -7.83 10.94 0.79
N ALA A 122 -7.96 11.99 -0.04
CA ALA A 122 -9.22 12.30 -0.71
C ALA A 122 -9.68 11.15 -1.63
N ILE A 123 -8.74 10.55 -2.40
CA ILE A 123 -8.99 9.36 -3.22
C ILE A 123 -9.45 8.20 -2.35
N GLY A 124 -8.76 7.93 -1.26
CA GLY A 124 -9.14 6.85 -0.35
C GLY A 124 -10.55 7.01 0.22
N HIS A 125 -10.92 8.21 0.64
CA HIS A 125 -12.29 8.51 1.09
C HIS A 125 -13.33 8.34 -0.02
N ARG A 126 -13.03 8.76 -1.25
CA ARG A 126 -13.91 8.57 -2.40
C ARG A 126 -14.11 7.07 -2.68
N LEU A 127 -13.06 6.26 -2.64
CA LEU A 127 -13.15 4.80 -2.82
C LEU A 127 -13.99 4.13 -1.72
N VAL A 128 -13.82 4.51 -0.46
CA VAL A 128 -14.69 4.01 0.64
C VAL A 128 -16.16 4.29 0.37
N ALA A 129 -16.46 5.46 -0.18
CA ALA A 129 -17.84 5.92 -0.40
C ALA A 129 -18.50 5.31 -1.65
N THR A 130 -17.72 4.88 -2.65
CA THR A 130 -18.25 4.56 -3.99
C THR A 130 -18.01 3.13 -4.44
N VAL A 131 -16.99 2.44 -3.92
CA VAL A 131 -16.73 1.03 -4.24
C VAL A 131 -17.56 0.14 -3.32
N GLY A 132 -18.38 -0.72 -3.91
CA GLY A 132 -19.19 -1.70 -3.18
C GLY A 132 -18.37 -2.79 -2.50
N GLY A 133 -19.05 -3.56 -1.63
CA GLY A 133 -18.48 -4.72 -0.97
C GLY A 133 -17.31 -4.41 -0.03
N ALA A 134 -16.44 -5.40 0.16
CA ALA A 134 -15.25 -5.27 1.00
C ALA A 134 -14.15 -4.44 0.33
N SER A 135 -14.18 -4.29 -0.99
CA SER A 135 -13.11 -3.65 -1.78
C SER A 135 -12.99 -2.16 -1.49
N GLY A 136 -14.11 -1.47 -1.31
CA GLY A 136 -14.12 -0.03 -0.96
C GLY A 136 -13.34 0.28 0.31
N PRO A 137 -13.71 -0.30 1.45
CA PRO A 137 -12.97 -0.14 2.69
C PRO A 137 -11.51 -0.57 2.61
N LEU A 138 -11.17 -1.61 1.86
CA LEU A 138 -9.79 -2.12 1.77
C LEU A 138 -8.91 -1.20 0.92
N TYR A 139 -9.31 -0.89 -0.32
CA TYR A 139 -8.56 0.02 -1.19
C TYR A 139 -8.55 1.43 -0.63
N GLY A 140 -9.69 1.91 -0.12
CA GLY A 140 -9.76 3.22 0.50
C GLY A 140 -8.81 3.37 1.68
N THR A 141 -8.74 2.37 2.58
CA THR A 141 -7.79 2.40 3.69
C THR A 141 -6.34 2.38 3.18
N ALA A 142 -6.01 1.59 2.16
CA ALA A 142 -4.67 1.57 1.59
C ALA A 142 -4.24 2.96 1.07
N PHE A 143 -5.10 3.66 0.34
CA PHE A 143 -4.83 5.02 -0.15
C PHE A 143 -4.75 6.05 1.00
N ILE A 144 -5.63 5.96 2.01
CA ILE A 144 -5.62 6.85 3.18
C ILE A 144 -4.32 6.71 3.97
N GLU A 145 -3.89 5.49 4.27
CA GLU A 145 -2.65 5.23 5.03
C GLU A 145 -1.41 5.66 4.24
N ALA A 146 -1.38 5.41 2.93
CA ALA A 146 -0.34 5.94 2.05
C ALA A 146 -0.29 7.47 2.09
N GLY A 147 -1.45 8.14 2.06
CA GLY A 147 -1.54 9.58 2.14
C GLY A 147 -1.10 10.16 3.48
N PHE A 148 -1.40 9.49 4.59
CA PHE A 148 -0.86 9.89 5.91
C PHE A 148 0.66 9.70 5.97
N ARG A 149 1.19 8.65 5.37
CA ARG A 149 2.64 8.40 5.33
C ARG A 149 3.37 9.39 4.44
N ALA A 150 2.77 9.84 3.34
CA ALA A 150 3.30 10.89 2.46
C ALA A 150 3.47 12.23 3.18
N GLY A 151 2.56 12.57 4.11
CA GLY A 151 2.63 13.84 4.85
C GLY A 151 2.33 15.06 3.96
N GLU A 152 3.03 16.17 4.25
CA GLU A 152 2.82 17.48 3.62
C GLU A 152 3.92 17.83 2.59
N THR A 153 4.57 16.82 2.00
CA THR A 153 5.58 17.04 0.96
C THR A 153 4.94 17.32 -0.40
N THR A 154 5.62 18.11 -1.23
CA THR A 154 5.21 18.37 -2.62
C THR A 154 5.69 17.29 -3.59
N GLU A 155 6.73 16.56 -3.21
CA GLU A 155 7.36 15.52 -4.03
C GLU A 155 7.72 14.30 -3.18
N LEU A 156 7.60 13.14 -3.75
CA LEU A 156 7.85 11.84 -3.13
C LEU A 156 9.05 11.19 -3.81
N ASP A 157 10.11 10.94 -3.05
CA ASP A 157 11.26 10.17 -3.48
C ASP A 157 11.01 8.64 -3.37
N PRO A 158 11.84 7.79 -3.98
CA PRO A 158 11.67 6.35 -3.90
C PRO A 158 11.59 5.79 -2.47
N PRO A 159 12.40 6.23 -1.49
CA PRO A 159 12.23 5.84 -0.09
C PRO A 159 10.85 6.15 0.47
N ALA A 160 10.34 7.37 0.25
CA ALA A 160 9.01 7.78 0.71
C ALA A 160 7.89 6.90 0.10
N ILE A 161 8.01 6.58 -1.20
CA ILE A 161 7.06 5.69 -1.87
C ILE A 161 7.10 4.28 -1.27
N GLY A 162 8.28 3.75 -0.95
CA GLY A 162 8.42 2.46 -0.25
C GLY A 162 7.69 2.45 1.08
N GLU A 163 7.87 3.49 1.89
CA GLU A 163 7.21 3.66 3.18
C GLU A 163 5.68 3.80 3.03
N MET A 164 5.20 4.49 2.00
CA MET A 164 3.78 4.60 1.68
C MET A 164 3.16 3.26 1.30
N LEU A 165 3.85 2.46 0.48
CA LEU A 165 3.40 1.12 0.09
C LEU A 165 3.30 0.19 1.31
N VAL A 166 4.28 0.26 2.22
CA VAL A 166 4.26 -0.49 3.49
C VAL A 166 3.08 -0.05 4.35
N ALA A 167 2.88 1.26 4.55
CA ALA A 167 1.75 1.79 5.30
C ALA A 167 0.40 1.35 4.71
N ALA A 168 0.26 1.37 3.38
CA ALA A 168 -0.92 0.88 2.67
C ALA A 168 -1.18 -0.60 2.96
N ALA A 169 -0.15 -1.46 2.89
CA ALA A 169 -0.27 -2.89 3.16
C ALA A 169 -0.64 -3.17 4.63
N GLU A 170 -0.02 -2.48 5.58
CA GLU A 170 -0.35 -2.58 7.00
C GLU A 170 -1.78 -2.12 7.30
N GLY A 171 -2.20 -0.98 6.73
CA GLY A 171 -3.56 -0.46 6.89
C GLY A 171 -4.60 -1.43 6.35
N LEU A 172 -4.34 -1.97 5.16
CA LEU A 172 -5.18 -3.00 4.55
C LEU A 172 -5.26 -4.27 5.41
N ALA A 173 -4.12 -4.74 5.93
CA ALA A 173 -4.08 -5.92 6.80
C ALA A 173 -4.90 -5.71 8.08
N ARG A 174 -4.77 -4.54 8.72
CA ARG A 174 -5.56 -4.16 9.89
C ARG A 174 -7.06 -4.09 9.56
N ARG A 175 -7.41 -3.39 8.46
CA ARG A 175 -8.80 -3.21 8.04
C ARG A 175 -9.48 -4.54 7.68
N GLY A 176 -8.78 -5.38 6.92
CA GLY A 176 -9.26 -6.69 6.48
C GLY A 176 -9.12 -7.79 7.55
N ARG A 177 -8.46 -7.51 8.67
CA ARG A 177 -8.08 -8.51 9.69
C ARG A 177 -7.46 -9.75 9.04
N CYS A 178 -6.57 -9.53 8.05
CA CYS A 178 -5.98 -10.59 7.25
C CYS A 178 -4.46 -10.62 7.37
N THR A 179 -3.91 -11.79 7.08
CA THR A 179 -2.48 -12.08 7.05
C THR A 179 -2.10 -12.72 5.72
N LEU A 180 -0.80 -12.82 5.43
CA LEU A 180 -0.33 -13.61 4.29
C LEU A 180 -0.82 -15.06 4.43
N GLY A 181 -1.27 -15.64 3.31
CA GLY A 181 -1.86 -16.99 3.29
C GLY A 181 -3.36 -17.03 3.51
N ASP A 182 -4.02 -15.92 3.82
CA ASP A 182 -5.50 -15.87 3.96
C ASP A 182 -6.25 -15.81 2.62
N LYS A 183 -5.52 -15.78 1.47
CA LYS A 183 -6.07 -15.65 0.11
C LYS A 183 -6.85 -14.34 -0.03
N THR A 184 -6.10 -13.24 -0.04
CA THR A 184 -6.64 -11.87 -0.14
C THR A 184 -5.72 -10.98 -0.96
N ILE A 185 -6.18 -9.77 -1.27
CA ILE A 185 -5.41 -8.67 -1.85
C ILE A 185 -4.03 -8.44 -1.18
N LEU A 186 -3.90 -8.73 0.13
CA LEU A 186 -2.64 -8.58 0.87
C LEU A 186 -1.54 -9.49 0.29
N GLY A 187 -1.91 -10.65 -0.27
CA GLY A 187 -0.99 -11.55 -0.94
C GLY A 187 -0.26 -10.93 -2.13
N THR A 188 -0.80 -9.86 -2.70
CA THR A 188 -0.19 -9.09 -3.79
C THR A 188 0.51 -7.83 -3.27
N LEU A 189 -0.17 -7.05 -2.43
CA LEU A 189 0.31 -5.73 -2.01
C LEU A 189 1.54 -5.82 -1.10
N LEU A 190 1.54 -6.73 -0.13
CA LEU A 190 2.64 -6.82 0.83
C LEU A 190 3.96 -7.27 0.18
N PRO A 191 4.00 -8.32 -0.67
CA PRO A 191 5.22 -8.65 -1.42
C PRO A 191 5.72 -7.50 -2.30
N ALA A 192 4.82 -6.75 -2.95
CA ALA A 192 5.18 -5.59 -3.74
C ALA A 192 5.85 -4.50 -2.88
N ALA A 193 5.22 -4.13 -1.76
CA ALA A 193 5.72 -3.12 -0.83
C ALA A 193 7.11 -3.48 -0.28
N THR A 194 7.26 -4.72 0.20
CA THR A 194 8.52 -5.22 0.75
C THR A 194 9.62 -5.23 -0.31
N SER A 195 9.31 -5.72 -1.51
CA SER A 195 10.29 -5.83 -2.59
C SER A 195 10.73 -4.45 -3.11
N PHE A 196 9.80 -3.48 -3.20
CA PHE A 196 10.12 -2.11 -3.54
C PHE A 196 11.09 -1.49 -2.53
N SER A 197 10.75 -1.57 -1.23
CA SER A 197 11.54 -1.00 -0.15
C SER A 197 12.94 -1.59 -0.06
N HIS A 198 13.08 -2.91 -0.23
CA HIS A 198 14.38 -3.59 -0.25
C HIS A 198 15.22 -3.14 -1.46
N ALA A 199 14.62 -3.11 -2.66
CA ALA A 199 15.35 -2.67 -3.86
C ALA A 199 15.88 -1.23 -3.72
N VAL A 200 15.07 -0.32 -3.16
CA VAL A 200 15.50 1.07 -2.89
C VAL A 200 16.60 1.10 -1.83
N ALA A 201 16.50 0.32 -0.76
CA ALA A 201 17.54 0.24 0.27
C ALA A 201 18.87 -0.30 -0.27
N ASP A 202 18.80 -1.20 -1.26
CA ASP A 202 19.96 -1.75 -1.99
C ASP A 202 20.48 -0.81 -3.09
N GLY A 203 19.95 0.41 -3.20
CA GLY A 203 20.43 1.45 -4.11
C GLY A 203 19.84 1.39 -5.53
N ALA A 204 18.77 0.63 -5.75
CA ALA A 204 18.08 0.62 -7.04
C ALA A 204 17.40 1.96 -7.33
N THR A 205 17.33 2.35 -8.61
CA THR A 205 16.50 3.49 -9.02
C THR A 205 15.00 3.18 -8.76
N GLY A 206 14.18 4.22 -8.61
CA GLY A 206 12.75 4.05 -8.40
C GLY A 206 12.07 3.21 -9.50
N ALA A 207 12.49 3.38 -10.77
CA ALA A 207 12.00 2.57 -11.88
C ALA A 207 12.41 1.08 -11.76
N ALA A 208 13.63 0.80 -11.33
CA ALA A 208 14.08 -0.57 -11.09
C ALA A 208 13.32 -1.21 -9.91
N ALA A 209 13.17 -0.48 -8.82
CA ALA A 209 12.41 -0.92 -7.65
C ALA A 209 10.95 -1.20 -8.00
N ALA A 210 10.31 -0.36 -8.84
CA ALA A 210 8.94 -0.59 -9.32
C ALA A 210 8.82 -1.89 -10.12
N ARG A 211 9.77 -2.17 -11.03
CA ARG A 211 9.78 -3.45 -11.78
C ARG A 211 9.91 -4.66 -10.85
N THR A 212 10.80 -4.57 -9.86
CA THR A 212 11.00 -5.65 -8.86
C THR A 212 9.73 -5.85 -8.02
N ALA A 213 9.08 -4.76 -7.60
CA ALA A 213 7.81 -4.80 -6.88
C ALA A 213 6.69 -5.46 -7.70
N ILE A 214 6.57 -5.14 -9.00
CA ILE A 214 5.57 -5.75 -9.89
C ILE A 214 5.83 -7.25 -10.06
N ALA A 215 7.09 -7.67 -10.17
CA ALA A 215 7.44 -9.08 -10.25
C ALA A 215 7.02 -9.83 -8.96
N ALA A 216 7.31 -9.24 -7.79
CA ALA A 216 6.90 -9.78 -6.49
C ALA A 216 5.37 -9.79 -6.31
N ALA A 217 4.68 -8.73 -6.75
CA ALA A 217 3.22 -8.65 -6.77
C ALA A 217 2.61 -9.78 -7.61
N ARG A 218 3.15 -10.02 -8.80
CA ARG A 218 2.71 -11.07 -9.71
C ARG A 218 2.90 -12.47 -9.09
N ALA A 219 4.03 -12.73 -8.48
CA ALA A 219 4.30 -13.97 -7.79
C ALA A 219 3.33 -14.17 -6.60
N GLY A 220 3.12 -13.13 -5.80
CA GLY A 220 2.19 -13.15 -4.67
C GLY A 220 0.74 -13.37 -5.11
N MET A 221 0.30 -12.72 -6.17
CA MET A 221 -1.03 -12.94 -6.77
C MET A 221 -1.19 -14.40 -7.22
N GLN A 222 -0.20 -14.98 -7.91
CA GLN A 222 -0.24 -16.37 -8.35
C GLN A 222 -0.26 -17.35 -7.16
N ALA A 223 0.45 -17.02 -6.09
CA ALA A 223 0.48 -17.82 -4.86
C ALA A 223 -0.89 -17.90 -4.17
N THR A 224 -1.85 -17.03 -4.49
CA THR A 224 -3.22 -17.14 -3.96
C THR A 224 -3.99 -18.34 -4.52
N ARG A 225 -3.60 -18.85 -5.71
CA ARG A 225 -4.35 -19.91 -6.40
C ARG A 225 -4.51 -21.20 -5.57
N PRO A 226 -3.46 -21.80 -4.98
CA PRO A 226 -3.59 -23.05 -4.23
C PRO A 226 -4.17 -22.83 -2.82
N LEU A 227 -4.32 -21.59 -2.35
CA LEU A 227 -4.78 -21.32 -0.99
C LEU A 227 -6.28 -21.53 -0.84
N VAL A 228 -6.68 -22.00 0.33
CA VAL A 228 -8.08 -21.98 0.80
C VAL A 228 -8.37 -20.61 1.39
N ALA A 229 -9.48 -19.99 0.97
CA ALA A 229 -9.87 -18.67 1.44
C ALA A 229 -10.23 -18.70 2.93
N ARG A 230 -9.74 -17.69 3.66
CA ARG A 230 -10.01 -17.54 5.10
C ARG A 230 -10.67 -16.20 5.43
N ARG A 231 -10.99 -15.41 4.42
CA ARG A 231 -11.61 -14.08 4.51
C ARG A 231 -12.61 -13.87 3.38
N GLY A 232 -13.45 -12.87 3.56
CA GLY A 232 -14.44 -12.48 2.56
C GLY A 232 -15.49 -13.54 2.27
N LEU A 233 -16.20 -13.37 1.17
CA LEU A 233 -17.27 -14.28 0.74
C LEU A 233 -16.74 -15.68 0.39
N ALA A 234 -15.53 -15.76 -0.18
CA ALA A 234 -14.87 -17.00 -0.53
C ALA A 234 -14.64 -17.96 0.65
N LEU A 235 -14.63 -17.44 1.91
CA LEU A 235 -14.56 -18.26 3.12
C LEU A 235 -15.67 -19.32 3.16
N ARG A 236 -16.86 -19.02 2.63
CA ARG A 236 -18.02 -19.91 2.63
C ARG A 236 -17.81 -21.15 1.76
N LEU A 237 -16.89 -21.09 0.80
CA LEU A 237 -16.59 -22.18 -0.11
C LEU A 237 -15.62 -23.21 0.49
N GLY A 238 -14.93 -22.88 1.58
CA GLY A 238 -13.93 -23.77 2.19
C GLY A 238 -12.89 -24.22 1.15
N GLU A 239 -12.64 -25.53 1.10
CA GLU A 239 -11.68 -26.15 0.16
C GLU A 239 -11.99 -25.88 -1.32
N HIS A 240 -13.26 -25.65 -1.69
CA HIS A 240 -13.64 -25.32 -3.06
C HIS A 240 -13.12 -23.96 -3.53
N SER A 241 -12.65 -23.12 -2.62
CA SER A 241 -11.98 -21.87 -2.97
C SER A 241 -10.56 -22.07 -3.50
N ALA A 242 -9.93 -23.24 -3.26
CA ALA A 242 -8.62 -23.56 -3.78
C ALA A 242 -8.67 -23.77 -5.31
N GLY A 243 -7.55 -23.57 -5.98
CA GLY A 243 -7.45 -23.67 -7.45
C GLY A 243 -7.80 -22.41 -8.22
N HIS A 244 -8.44 -21.42 -7.58
CA HIS A 244 -8.84 -20.14 -8.16
C HIS A 244 -7.97 -19.00 -7.68
N LEU A 245 -7.74 -17.97 -8.52
CA LEU A 245 -7.05 -16.74 -8.11
C LEU A 245 -8.01 -15.87 -7.28
N ASP A 246 -7.46 -15.20 -6.25
CA ASP A 246 -8.22 -14.19 -5.53
C ASP A 246 -8.50 -12.96 -6.41
N PRO A 247 -9.77 -12.53 -6.60
CA PRO A 247 -10.09 -11.38 -7.46
C PRO A 247 -9.45 -10.08 -6.95
N GLY A 248 -9.36 -9.88 -5.64
CA GLY A 248 -8.69 -8.73 -5.02
C GLY A 248 -7.18 -8.73 -5.27
N ALA A 249 -6.54 -9.90 -5.22
CA ALA A 249 -5.12 -10.02 -5.55
C ALA A 249 -4.84 -9.67 -7.03
N VAL A 250 -5.73 -10.09 -7.94
CA VAL A 250 -5.62 -9.78 -9.37
C VAL A 250 -5.83 -8.29 -9.62
N SER A 251 -6.87 -7.69 -9.06
CA SER A 251 -7.14 -6.25 -9.23
C SER A 251 -6.02 -5.38 -8.63
N CYS A 252 -5.43 -5.80 -7.51
CA CYS A 252 -4.28 -5.13 -6.93
C CYS A 252 -3.08 -5.12 -7.90
N LEU A 253 -2.78 -6.25 -8.55
CA LEU A 253 -1.71 -6.31 -9.56
C LEU A 253 -2.01 -5.36 -10.73
N VAL A 254 -3.24 -5.33 -11.24
CA VAL A 254 -3.66 -4.42 -12.32
C VAL A 254 -3.42 -2.96 -11.92
N ILE A 255 -3.80 -2.59 -10.69
CA ILE A 255 -3.61 -1.24 -10.17
C ILE A 255 -2.12 -0.89 -10.02
N LEU A 256 -1.31 -1.78 -9.45
CA LEU A 256 0.13 -1.55 -9.26
C LEU A 256 0.87 -1.37 -10.60
N ILE A 257 0.54 -2.19 -11.61
CA ILE A 257 1.09 -2.06 -12.97
C ILE A 257 0.76 -0.70 -13.56
N ALA A 258 -0.49 -0.27 -13.48
CA ALA A 258 -0.94 1.01 -14.01
C ALA A 258 -0.35 2.22 -13.27
N LEU A 259 -0.18 2.14 -11.93
CA LEU A 259 0.50 3.15 -11.13
C LEU A 259 1.96 3.32 -11.55
N ALA A 260 2.66 2.22 -11.81
CA ALA A 260 4.05 2.24 -12.25
C ALA A 260 4.26 2.69 -13.70
N GLY A 261 3.19 2.85 -14.49
CA GLY A 261 3.26 3.27 -15.89
C GLY A 261 3.70 2.17 -16.85
N HIS A 262 3.50 0.92 -16.48
CA HIS A 262 3.67 -0.23 -17.36
C HIS A 262 2.29 -0.63 -17.90
N ASP A 263 2.10 -0.54 -19.22
CA ASP A 263 0.88 -1.00 -19.93
C ASP A 263 1.00 -2.45 -20.34
#